data_9ded62ffa1f3b7401d6cc059abd2f3a5
#
_entry.id   9ded62ffa1f3b7401d6cc059abd2f3a5
#
_cell.length_a   1.000
_cell.length_b   1.000
_cell.length_c   1.000
_cell.angle_alpha   90.00
_cell.angle_beta   90.00
_cell.angle_gamma   90.00
#
_symmetry.space_group_name_H-M   'P 1'
#
loop_
_entity.id
_entity.type
_entity.pdbx_description
1 polymer ?
#
loop_
_entity_poly.entity_id
_entity_poly.type
_entity_poly.pdbx_seq_one_letter_code
_entity_poly.pdbx_strand_id
1 'polypeptide(L)'
;MRTETFQTPGAVRLNLELPSGAIEIETSETDETRVELEALSENEQVREMVDAARIEAVRRGDGHEVVVEVRTRHGVWISFSKGPDIRIGSPEMRLRISCPAGAELDVRTKSADLSARGNYGAAEIKTASGDVNVEHAAETQVKTASGDVHFETVDGHFDVKTASGDVYVDSVARDSNIQLVSGDLHIGEAGGSISANTVSGDQRIGAVVEGRLELRAVSGDIGVGIRRGSRVFIDANTVSGSTSSEFDLTDAPQSVAPSADSPLVEVFAKTVSGDVRIERAPAPKQTPELSEQA
;
A
#
# COMPACT_ATOMS: atom_id res chain seq x y z
N MET A 1 13.54 -1.31 27.04
CA MET A 1 13.34 -2.34 26.02
C MET A 1 12.61 -3.51 26.65
N ARG A 2 11.53 -3.97 26.02
CA ARG A 2 10.74 -5.12 26.41
C ARG A 2 10.73 -6.13 25.28
N THR A 3 11.02 -7.40 25.58
CA THR A 3 11.08 -8.48 24.59
C THR A 3 10.21 -9.62 25.06
N GLU A 4 9.33 -10.10 24.20
CA GLU A 4 8.48 -11.27 24.43
C GLU A 4 8.60 -12.22 23.24
N THR A 5 8.56 -13.52 23.51
CA THR A 5 8.61 -14.55 22.46
C THR A 5 7.48 -15.55 22.70
N PHE A 6 6.73 -15.84 21.66
CA PHE A 6 5.56 -16.70 21.69
C PHE A 6 5.72 -17.85 20.71
N GLN A 7 5.34 -19.06 21.11
CA GLN A 7 5.18 -20.17 20.18
C GLN A 7 3.85 -19.98 19.45
N THR A 8 3.91 -19.76 18.16
CA THR A 8 2.77 -19.43 17.30
C THR A 8 2.71 -20.33 16.05
N PRO A 9 2.66 -21.67 16.24
CA PRO A 9 2.52 -22.56 15.09
C PRO A 9 1.18 -22.34 14.39
N GLY A 10 1.19 -22.41 13.05
CA GLY A 10 0.01 -22.23 12.20
C GLY A 10 -0.22 -20.78 11.80
N ALA A 11 -1.49 -20.43 11.54
CA ALA A 11 -1.83 -19.07 11.10
C ALA A 11 -1.60 -18.03 12.22
N VAL A 12 -0.95 -16.96 11.89
CA VAL A 12 -0.66 -15.87 12.83
C VAL A 12 -1.36 -14.59 12.37
N ARG A 13 -2.02 -13.91 13.31
CA ARG A 13 -2.53 -12.55 13.11
C ARG A 13 -1.80 -11.60 14.07
N LEU A 14 -1.23 -10.55 13.52
CA LEU A 14 -0.62 -9.47 14.29
C LEU A 14 -1.63 -8.34 14.43
N ASN A 15 -2.05 -8.04 15.66
CA ASN A 15 -2.95 -6.93 15.99
C ASN A 15 -2.13 -5.87 16.71
N LEU A 16 -1.77 -4.81 15.99
CA LEU A 16 -0.79 -3.83 16.44
C LEU A 16 -1.43 -2.45 16.59
N GLU A 17 -1.33 -1.88 17.78
CA GLU A 17 -1.74 -0.51 18.05
C GLU A 17 -0.56 0.26 18.66
N LEU A 18 0.06 1.11 17.84
CA LEU A 18 1.18 1.96 18.25
C LEU A 18 0.86 3.43 17.91
N PRO A 19 0.82 4.35 18.88
CA PRO A 19 0.42 5.73 18.62
C PRO A 19 1.40 6.48 17.72
N SER A 20 2.72 6.24 17.88
CA SER A 20 3.77 6.90 17.10
C SER A 20 5.09 6.16 17.19
N GLY A 21 6.00 6.43 16.27
CA GLY A 21 7.33 5.81 16.19
C GLY A 21 7.51 5.01 14.92
N ALA A 22 8.14 3.84 15.01
CA ALA A 22 8.37 2.95 13.88
C ALA A 22 7.90 1.53 14.21
N ILE A 23 7.25 0.89 13.25
CA ILE A 23 6.85 -0.51 13.29
C ILE A 23 7.64 -1.23 12.20
N GLU A 24 8.50 -2.14 12.58
CA GLU A 24 9.33 -2.95 11.70
C GLU A 24 8.90 -4.41 11.84
N ILE A 25 8.39 -5.02 10.79
CA ILE A 25 7.95 -6.42 10.80
C ILE A 25 8.73 -7.18 9.74
N GLU A 26 9.22 -8.35 10.11
CA GLU A 26 9.94 -9.24 9.21
C GLU A 26 9.40 -10.66 9.33
N THR A 27 9.13 -11.29 8.19
CA THR A 27 8.72 -12.69 8.18
C THR A 27 9.93 -13.60 8.03
N SER A 28 9.86 -14.77 8.69
CA SER A 28 10.90 -15.79 8.61
C SER A 28 10.28 -17.20 8.66
N GLU A 29 11.05 -18.20 8.28
CA GLU A 29 10.64 -19.61 8.40
C GLU A 29 10.76 -20.08 9.86
N THR A 30 9.76 -19.76 10.68
CA THR A 30 9.73 -20.06 12.10
C THR A 30 8.31 -20.30 12.57
N ASP A 31 8.14 -21.04 13.66
CA ASP A 31 6.87 -21.20 14.38
C ASP A 31 6.79 -20.27 15.62
N GLU A 32 7.66 -19.29 15.69
CA GLU A 32 7.72 -18.35 16.82
C GLU A 32 7.44 -16.94 16.36
N THR A 33 6.76 -16.16 17.20
CA THR A 33 6.64 -14.70 17.03
C THR A 33 7.40 -14.02 18.14
N ARG A 34 8.38 -13.21 17.77
CA ARG A 34 9.19 -12.42 18.69
C ARG A 34 8.81 -10.94 18.54
N VAL A 35 8.52 -10.32 19.66
CA VAL A 35 8.13 -8.91 19.76
C VAL A 35 9.15 -8.17 20.61
N GLU A 36 9.70 -7.11 20.06
CA GLU A 36 10.62 -6.20 20.76
C GLU A 36 10.07 -4.78 20.72
N LEU A 37 9.78 -4.21 21.87
CA LEU A 37 9.30 -2.84 22.01
C LEU A 37 10.33 -2.02 22.77
N GLU A 38 10.78 -0.95 22.13
CA GLU A 38 11.85 -0.08 22.65
C GLU A 38 11.41 1.39 22.70
N ALA A 39 11.76 2.08 23.79
CA ALA A 39 11.70 3.51 23.85
C ALA A 39 13.02 4.09 23.32
N LEU A 40 12.98 4.87 22.25
CA LEU A 40 14.16 5.52 21.66
C LEU A 40 14.50 6.85 22.32
N SER A 41 13.60 7.37 23.15
CA SER A 41 13.73 8.63 23.86
C SER A 41 14.06 8.39 25.35
N GLU A 42 14.81 9.29 25.96
CA GLU A 42 15.04 9.30 27.41
C GLU A 42 13.82 9.81 28.22
N ASN A 43 12.74 10.16 27.52
CA ASN A 43 11.51 10.63 28.15
C ASN A 43 10.88 9.52 29.00
N GLU A 44 10.71 9.79 30.29
CA GLU A 44 10.15 8.86 31.27
C GLU A 44 8.74 8.43 30.90
N GLN A 45 7.93 9.31 30.31
CA GLN A 45 6.57 8.99 29.84
C GLN A 45 6.58 7.94 28.74
N VAL A 46 7.55 8.00 27.81
CA VAL A 46 7.70 7.00 26.75
C VAL A 46 8.10 5.64 27.32
N ARG A 47 9.01 5.64 28.30
CA ARG A 47 9.42 4.41 29.01
C ARG A 47 8.24 3.80 29.76
N GLU A 48 7.47 4.61 30.49
CA GLU A 48 6.26 4.15 31.17
C GLU A 48 5.23 3.55 30.19
N MET A 49 5.05 4.15 28.98
CA MET A 49 4.17 3.61 27.95
C MET A 49 4.65 2.25 27.45
N VAL A 50 5.96 2.10 27.23
CA VAL A 50 6.56 0.82 26.82
C VAL A 50 6.40 -0.25 27.91
N ASP A 51 6.64 0.11 29.17
CA ASP A 51 6.52 -0.82 30.30
C ASP A 51 5.06 -1.22 30.55
N ALA A 52 4.11 -0.33 30.32
CA ALA A 52 2.68 -0.56 30.46
C ALA A 52 2.02 -1.17 29.20
N ALA A 53 2.76 -1.36 28.12
CA ALA A 53 2.23 -1.93 26.89
C ALA A 53 1.68 -3.33 27.12
N ARG A 54 0.56 -3.63 26.48
CA ARG A 54 0.00 -4.98 26.45
C ARG A 54 0.65 -5.75 25.32
N ILE A 55 1.36 -6.81 25.64
CA ILE A 55 1.97 -7.72 24.67
C ILE A 55 1.57 -9.12 25.08
N GLU A 56 0.75 -9.78 24.28
CA GLU A 56 0.25 -11.13 24.58
C GLU A 56 -0.05 -11.90 23.29
N ALA A 57 0.01 -13.22 23.37
CA ALA A 57 -0.46 -14.12 22.34
C ALA A 57 -1.69 -14.87 22.83
N VAL A 58 -2.75 -14.84 22.03
CA VAL A 58 -4.01 -15.51 22.32
C VAL A 58 -4.29 -16.54 21.22
N ARG A 59 -4.69 -17.74 21.61
CA ARG A 59 -5.10 -18.76 20.63
C ARG A 59 -6.45 -18.37 20.01
N ARG A 60 -6.53 -18.37 18.68
CA ARG A 60 -7.72 -18.02 17.91
C ARG A 60 -8.01 -19.09 16.86
N GLY A 61 -8.97 -19.97 17.12
CA GLY A 61 -9.24 -21.12 16.25
C GLY A 61 -8.03 -22.04 16.13
N ASP A 62 -7.56 -22.27 14.92
CA ASP A 62 -6.39 -23.12 14.63
C ASP A 62 -5.06 -22.34 14.62
N GLY A 63 -5.10 -21.04 14.87
CA GLY A 63 -3.94 -20.16 14.85
C GLY A 63 -3.78 -19.33 16.12
N HIS A 64 -2.98 -18.27 16.02
CA HIS A 64 -2.63 -17.39 17.12
C HIS A 64 -2.84 -15.92 16.72
N GLU A 65 -3.32 -15.13 17.66
CA GLU A 65 -3.35 -13.66 17.54
C GLU A 65 -2.34 -13.08 18.54
N VAL A 66 -1.36 -12.35 18.00
CA VAL A 66 -0.40 -11.60 18.81
C VAL A 66 -0.87 -10.16 18.89
N VAL A 67 -1.15 -9.70 20.09
CA VAL A 67 -1.65 -8.35 20.36
C VAL A 67 -0.54 -7.52 20.96
N VAL A 68 -0.26 -6.39 20.32
CA VAL A 68 0.64 -5.35 20.85
C VAL A 68 -0.13 -4.05 20.91
N GLU A 69 -0.45 -3.61 22.10
CA GLU A 69 -1.23 -2.38 22.32
C GLU A 69 -0.47 -1.42 23.24
N VAL A 70 -0.09 -0.26 22.69
CA VAL A 70 0.52 0.82 23.44
C VAL A 70 -0.49 1.95 23.61
N ARG A 71 -0.98 2.12 24.82
CA ARG A 71 -1.97 3.16 25.14
C ARG A 71 -1.31 4.46 25.57
N THR A 72 -1.75 5.56 24.96
CA THR A 72 -1.49 6.89 25.54
C THR A 72 -2.39 7.09 26.75
N ARG A 73 -1.80 7.32 27.93
CA ARG A 73 -2.61 7.75 29.08
C ARG A 73 -3.39 9.01 28.70
N HIS A 74 -4.70 8.97 28.87
CA HIS A 74 -5.59 10.12 28.70
C HIS A 74 -5.08 11.27 29.59
N GLY A 75 -4.78 12.40 28.98
CA GLY A 75 -4.48 13.60 29.76
C GLY A 75 -3.46 14.56 29.17
N VAL A 76 -3.20 14.55 27.85
CA VAL A 76 -2.61 15.74 27.25
C VAL A 76 -3.73 16.74 27.01
N TRP A 77 -4.07 17.48 28.07
CA TRP A 77 -4.70 18.78 27.92
C TRP A 77 -3.74 19.63 27.07
N ILE A 78 -4.17 19.99 25.88
CA ILE A 78 -3.51 21.03 25.10
C ILE A 78 -3.76 22.31 25.90
N SER A 79 -2.86 22.62 26.82
CA SER A 79 -2.82 23.90 27.47
C SER A 79 -2.28 24.92 26.46
N PHE A 80 -3.17 25.72 25.91
CA PHE A 80 -2.80 26.93 25.19
C PHE A 80 -2.28 27.99 26.18
N SER A 81 -1.20 27.71 26.89
CA SER A 81 -0.47 28.71 27.63
C SER A 81 0.72 29.18 26.79
N LYS A 82 0.73 30.47 26.49
CA LYS A 82 1.87 31.18 25.91
C LYS A 82 3.12 30.97 26.79
N GLY A 83 3.96 30.02 26.39
CA GLY A 83 5.28 29.78 26.94
C GLY A 83 6.21 29.29 25.85
N PRO A 84 7.52 29.61 25.91
CA PRO A 84 8.43 29.30 24.82
C PRO A 84 8.65 27.79 24.68
N ASP A 85 8.51 27.32 23.46
CA ASP A 85 9.03 26.08 22.88
C ASP A 85 9.05 24.82 23.75
N ILE A 86 7.88 24.31 24.11
CA ILE A 86 7.77 22.89 24.39
C ILE A 86 7.55 22.20 23.04
N ARG A 87 8.62 21.78 22.41
CA ARG A 87 8.57 20.74 21.39
C ARG A 87 8.06 19.48 22.10
N ILE A 88 6.77 19.24 22.03
CA ILE A 88 6.22 17.93 22.35
C ILE A 88 6.67 17.05 21.18
N GLY A 89 7.88 16.49 21.29
CA GLY A 89 8.35 15.46 20.37
C GLY A 89 7.35 14.31 20.43
N SER A 90 6.94 13.80 19.27
CA SER A 90 6.17 12.56 19.22
C SER A 90 6.94 11.50 20.00
N PRO A 91 6.28 10.66 20.83
CA PRO A 91 6.99 9.62 21.56
C PRO A 91 7.69 8.70 20.56
N GLU A 92 9.01 8.71 20.61
CA GLU A 92 9.83 7.88 19.74
C GLU A 92 9.88 6.47 20.32
N MET A 93 9.12 5.56 19.72
CA MET A 93 9.11 4.14 20.05
C MET A 93 9.45 3.35 18.80
N ARG A 94 10.07 2.19 19.00
CA ARG A 94 10.29 1.22 17.95
C ARG A 94 9.70 -0.12 18.34
N LEU A 95 8.84 -0.65 17.50
CA LEU A 95 8.29 -1.99 17.60
C LEU A 95 8.91 -2.84 16.51
N ARG A 96 9.64 -3.89 16.88
CA ARG A 96 10.16 -4.89 15.96
C ARG A 96 9.47 -6.20 16.19
N ILE A 97 9.04 -6.84 15.11
CA ILE A 97 8.39 -8.14 15.16
C ILE A 97 9.04 -9.06 14.12
N SER A 98 9.44 -10.24 14.57
CA SER A 98 9.75 -11.35 13.68
C SER A 98 8.66 -12.40 13.83
N CYS A 99 8.05 -12.84 12.72
CA CYS A 99 6.90 -13.73 12.74
C CYS A 99 6.95 -14.75 11.57
N PRO A 100 6.12 -15.80 11.60
CA PRO A 100 5.98 -16.72 10.48
C PRO A 100 5.51 -16.05 9.20
N ALA A 101 5.95 -16.54 8.04
CA ALA A 101 5.47 -16.10 6.74
C ALA A 101 3.95 -16.35 6.59
N GLY A 102 3.28 -15.48 5.84
CA GLY A 102 1.82 -15.54 5.68
C GLY A 102 1.01 -14.95 6.85
N ALA A 103 1.66 -14.31 7.81
CA ALA A 103 0.98 -13.64 8.92
C ALA A 103 0.01 -12.56 8.40
N GLU A 104 -1.18 -12.47 9.00
CA GLU A 104 -2.12 -11.38 8.76
C GLU A 104 -1.74 -10.15 9.59
N LEU A 105 -1.85 -8.97 8.98
CA LEU A 105 -1.57 -7.69 9.63
C LEU A 105 -2.85 -6.91 9.90
N ASP A 106 -3.09 -6.51 11.14
CA ASP A 106 -4.09 -5.52 11.54
C ASP A 106 -3.34 -4.42 12.31
N VAL A 107 -3.00 -3.33 11.59
CA VAL A 107 -2.16 -2.26 12.13
C VAL A 107 -2.96 -0.98 12.27
N ARG A 108 -2.96 -0.41 13.46
CA ARG A 108 -3.57 0.88 13.78
C ARG A 108 -2.55 1.80 14.39
N THR A 109 -2.32 2.92 13.74
CA THR A 109 -1.38 3.92 14.23
C THR A 109 -1.91 5.34 14.03
N LYS A 110 -1.36 6.30 14.75
CA LYS A 110 -1.62 7.72 14.46
C LYS A 110 -0.52 8.30 13.59
N SER A 111 0.74 8.05 13.95
CA SER A 111 1.89 8.63 13.25
C SER A 111 3.13 7.74 13.31
N ALA A 112 2.94 6.42 13.41
CA ALA A 112 4.06 5.51 13.28
C ALA A 112 4.21 5.06 11.82
N ASP A 113 5.44 5.01 11.35
CA ASP A 113 5.77 4.47 10.06
C ASP A 113 5.79 2.93 10.14
N LEU A 114 5.28 2.28 9.10
CA LEU A 114 5.23 0.83 8.99
C LEU A 114 6.19 0.36 7.89
N SER A 115 7.08 -0.53 8.24
CA SER A 115 7.92 -1.28 7.30
C SER A 115 7.72 -2.78 7.54
N ALA A 116 7.12 -3.48 6.58
CA ALA A 116 6.82 -4.89 6.65
C ALA A 116 7.52 -5.64 5.51
N ARG A 117 8.56 -6.41 5.83
CA ARG A 117 9.37 -7.17 4.89
C ARG A 117 8.99 -8.64 4.90
N GLY A 118 8.95 -9.23 3.70
CA GLY A 118 8.58 -10.62 3.47
C GLY A 118 7.13 -10.79 3.06
N ASN A 119 6.55 -11.99 3.29
CA ASN A 119 5.27 -12.39 2.74
C ASN A 119 4.18 -12.37 3.81
N TYR A 120 3.13 -11.62 3.55
CA TYR A 120 1.98 -11.48 4.44
C TYR A 120 0.70 -12.01 3.80
N GLY A 121 -0.24 -12.43 4.62
CA GLY A 121 -1.61 -12.72 4.22
C GLY A 121 -2.39 -11.44 3.96
N ALA A 122 -3.55 -11.28 4.63
CA ALA A 122 -4.30 -10.03 4.56
C ALA A 122 -3.61 -8.92 5.38
N ALA A 123 -3.52 -7.70 4.80
CA ALA A 123 -2.99 -6.51 5.47
C ALA A 123 -4.07 -5.44 5.59
N GLU A 124 -4.62 -5.26 6.79
CA GLU A 124 -5.52 -4.16 7.13
C GLU A 124 -4.74 -3.09 7.91
N ILE A 125 -4.53 -1.92 7.28
CA ILE A 125 -3.69 -0.85 7.84
C ILE A 125 -4.50 0.43 7.95
N LYS A 126 -4.51 1.02 9.14
CA LYS A 126 -5.14 2.31 9.43
C LYS A 126 -4.14 3.23 10.09
N THR A 127 -3.81 4.32 9.43
CA THR A 127 -2.94 5.36 9.98
C THR A 127 -3.57 6.73 9.82
N ALA A 128 -3.20 7.68 10.66
CA ALA A 128 -3.56 9.07 10.41
C ALA A 128 -2.43 9.79 9.65
N SER A 129 -1.16 9.48 10.01
CA SER A 129 -0.01 10.14 9.39
C SER A 129 1.24 9.29 9.64
N GLY A 130 1.60 8.48 8.76
CA GLY A 130 2.78 7.62 8.82
C GLY A 130 2.87 6.88 7.49
N ASP A 131 4.07 6.67 7.05
CA ASP A 131 4.31 5.99 5.78
C ASP A 131 4.13 4.49 5.96
N VAL A 132 3.60 3.86 4.92
CA VAL A 132 3.34 2.43 4.87
C VAL A 132 4.17 1.83 3.76
N ASN A 133 5.07 0.93 4.12
CA ASN A 133 5.89 0.18 3.17
C ASN A 133 5.74 -1.32 3.43
N VAL A 134 5.22 -2.06 2.47
CA VAL A 134 4.98 -3.51 2.56
C VAL A 134 5.54 -4.19 1.31
N GLU A 135 6.36 -5.20 1.51
CA GLU A 135 6.99 -5.92 0.40
C GLU A 135 5.96 -6.79 -0.34
N HIS A 136 5.29 -7.72 0.33
CA HIS A 136 4.33 -8.60 -0.32
C HIS A 136 3.11 -8.88 0.58
N ALA A 137 1.91 -8.70 0.02
CA ALA A 137 0.66 -9.03 0.69
C ALA A 137 -0.30 -9.78 -0.24
N ALA A 138 -1.01 -10.77 0.31
CA ALA A 138 -2.03 -11.50 -0.45
C ALA A 138 -3.26 -10.64 -0.72
N GLU A 139 -3.73 -9.89 0.27
CA GLU A 139 -4.84 -8.94 0.15
C GLU A 139 -4.55 -7.69 0.97
N THR A 140 -5.05 -6.52 0.53
CA THR A 140 -4.68 -5.27 1.16
C THR A 140 -5.86 -4.32 1.31
N GLN A 141 -6.02 -3.76 2.51
CA GLN A 141 -6.89 -2.63 2.76
C GLN A 141 -6.14 -1.57 3.57
N VAL A 142 -5.87 -0.40 2.96
CA VAL A 142 -5.19 0.72 3.61
C VAL A 142 -6.11 1.93 3.71
N LYS A 143 -6.14 2.54 4.90
CA LYS A 143 -6.80 3.83 5.13
C LYS A 143 -5.82 4.75 5.83
N THR A 144 -5.47 5.85 5.16
CA THR A 144 -4.63 6.89 5.75
C THR A 144 -5.25 8.27 5.56
N ALA A 145 -4.92 9.19 6.43
CA ALA A 145 -5.26 10.59 6.19
C ALA A 145 -4.09 11.33 5.54
N SER A 146 -2.85 10.96 5.90
CA SER A 146 -1.63 11.54 5.34
C SER A 146 -0.48 10.55 5.50
N GLY A 147 0.39 10.46 4.55
CA GLY A 147 1.50 9.52 4.47
C GLY A 147 1.45 8.70 3.19
N ASP A 148 2.61 8.34 2.73
CA ASP A 148 2.75 7.61 1.49
C ASP A 148 2.52 6.11 1.71
N VAL A 149 1.96 5.47 0.69
CA VAL A 149 1.66 4.03 0.71
C VAL A 149 2.42 3.36 -0.40
N HIS A 150 3.31 2.45 -0.05
CA HIS A 150 4.09 1.67 -1.00
C HIS A 150 3.92 0.18 -0.75
N PHE A 151 3.58 -0.56 -1.81
CA PHE A 151 3.57 -2.02 -1.88
C PHE A 151 4.41 -2.47 -3.07
N GLU A 152 5.27 -3.46 -2.88
CA GLU A 152 5.96 -4.06 -4.02
C GLU A 152 5.01 -5.00 -4.77
N THR A 153 4.38 -5.96 -4.09
CA THR A 153 3.47 -6.92 -4.74
C THR A 153 2.21 -7.16 -3.93
N VAL A 154 1.06 -7.18 -4.62
CA VAL A 154 -0.23 -7.58 -4.06
C VAL A 154 -0.85 -8.65 -4.96
N ASP A 155 -1.04 -9.87 -4.43
CA ASP A 155 -1.58 -11.00 -5.21
C ASP A 155 -3.11 -10.96 -5.37
N GLY A 156 -3.79 -10.29 -4.46
CA GLY A 156 -5.25 -10.17 -4.42
C GLY A 156 -5.75 -8.76 -4.65
N HIS A 157 -6.79 -8.40 -3.91
CA HIS A 157 -7.39 -7.08 -3.99
C HIS A 157 -6.55 -6.01 -3.30
N PHE A 158 -6.47 -4.83 -3.95
CA PHE A 158 -5.78 -3.66 -3.45
C PHE A 158 -6.78 -2.51 -3.23
N ASP A 159 -7.20 -2.30 -1.99
CA ASP A 159 -8.12 -1.21 -1.61
C ASP A 159 -7.36 -0.15 -0.79
N VAL A 160 -7.22 1.05 -1.35
CA VAL A 160 -6.53 2.16 -0.70
C VAL A 160 -7.39 3.41 -0.68
N LYS A 161 -7.47 4.05 0.49
CA LYS A 161 -8.13 5.35 0.68
C LYS A 161 -7.18 6.28 1.42
N THR A 162 -6.83 7.38 0.76
CA THR A 162 -6.02 8.43 1.38
C THR A 162 -6.60 9.82 1.11
N ALA A 163 -6.42 10.73 2.07
CA ALA A 163 -6.73 12.12 1.83
C ALA A 163 -5.51 12.88 1.28
N SER A 164 -4.30 12.53 1.73
CA SER A 164 -3.06 13.17 1.27
C SER A 164 -1.92 12.15 1.31
N GLY A 165 -1.08 12.16 0.33
CA GLY A 165 0.04 11.21 0.18
C GLY A 165 -0.07 10.40 -1.10
N ASP A 166 1.05 9.95 -1.56
CA ASP A 166 1.17 9.21 -2.80
C ASP A 166 0.95 7.71 -2.58
N VAL A 167 0.45 7.05 -3.61
CA VAL A 167 0.23 5.61 -3.60
C VAL A 167 1.06 4.97 -4.71
N TYR A 168 1.99 4.12 -4.32
CA TYR A 168 2.85 3.35 -5.21
C TYR A 168 2.62 1.86 -5.00
N VAL A 169 2.42 1.14 -6.08
CA VAL A 169 2.44 -0.32 -6.07
C VAL A 169 3.12 -0.82 -7.33
N ASP A 170 4.10 -1.69 -7.18
CA ASP A 170 4.85 -2.18 -8.35
C ASP A 170 4.03 -3.20 -9.13
N SER A 171 3.33 -4.11 -8.46
CA SER A 171 2.49 -5.12 -9.11
C SER A 171 1.23 -5.45 -8.32
N VAL A 172 0.09 -5.48 -9.02
CA VAL A 172 -1.19 -5.97 -8.49
C VAL A 172 -1.76 -7.02 -9.42
N ALA A 173 -2.03 -8.22 -8.90
CA ALA A 173 -2.50 -9.32 -9.73
C ALA A 173 -4.01 -9.32 -9.99
N ARG A 174 -4.80 -8.67 -9.11
CA ARG A 174 -6.27 -8.64 -9.21
C ARG A 174 -6.82 -7.21 -9.17
N ASP A 175 -8.13 -7.12 -8.92
CA ASP A 175 -8.85 -5.84 -8.96
C ASP A 175 -8.37 -4.88 -7.86
N SER A 176 -8.33 -3.59 -8.23
CA SER A 176 -7.88 -2.51 -7.35
C SER A 176 -8.94 -1.41 -7.24
N ASN A 177 -9.13 -0.89 -6.04
CA ASN A 177 -10.01 0.25 -5.78
C ASN A 177 -9.25 1.32 -4.99
N ILE A 178 -8.99 2.45 -5.65
CA ILE A 178 -8.14 3.51 -5.09
C ILE A 178 -8.91 4.82 -5.04
N GLN A 179 -8.90 5.48 -3.89
CA GLN A 179 -9.53 6.77 -3.67
C GLN A 179 -8.55 7.72 -3.02
N LEU A 180 -8.15 8.76 -3.76
CA LEU A 180 -7.25 9.81 -3.30
C LEU A 180 -7.97 11.17 -3.36
N VAL A 181 -7.69 12.03 -2.39
CA VAL A 181 -8.09 13.43 -2.51
C VAL A 181 -6.92 14.23 -3.08
N SER A 182 -5.74 14.10 -2.51
CA SER A 182 -4.52 14.75 -3.03
C SER A 182 -3.36 13.76 -2.98
N GLY A 183 -2.59 13.69 -4.03
CA GLY A 183 -1.44 12.81 -4.20
C GLY A 183 -1.52 12.01 -5.48
N ASP A 184 -0.41 11.47 -5.88
CA ASP A 184 -0.26 10.74 -7.13
C ASP A 184 -0.47 9.24 -6.93
N LEU A 185 -1.02 8.59 -7.96
CA LEU A 185 -1.16 7.15 -8.05
C LEU A 185 -0.18 6.59 -9.06
N HIS A 186 0.63 5.65 -8.64
CA HIS A 186 1.50 4.89 -9.53
C HIS A 186 1.29 3.39 -9.34
N ILE A 187 0.85 2.70 -10.41
CA ILE A 187 0.78 1.24 -10.50
C ILE A 187 1.74 0.80 -11.59
N GLY A 188 2.73 -0.01 -11.26
CA GLY A 188 3.70 -0.51 -12.24
C GLY A 188 3.06 -1.51 -13.19
N GLU A 189 2.51 -2.61 -12.68
CA GLU A 189 1.81 -3.64 -13.44
C GLU A 189 0.45 -3.97 -12.83
N ALA A 190 -0.58 -4.07 -13.68
CA ALA A 190 -1.91 -4.46 -13.27
C ALA A 190 -2.39 -5.67 -14.06
N GLY A 191 -2.75 -6.75 -13.34
CA GLY A 191 -3.31 -7.98 -13.90
C GLY A 191 -4.84 -8.04 -13.85
N GLY A 192 -5.51 -7.08 -13.23
CA GLY A 192 -6.96 -7.03 -13.08
C GLY A 192 -7.56 -5.65 -13.36
N SER A 193 -8.81 -5.47 -12.97
CA SER A 193 -9.53 -4.20 -13.18
C SER A 193 -9.11 -3.16 -12.15
N ILE A 194 -9.07 -1.88 -12.56
CA ILE A 194 -8.69 -0.75 -11.70
C ILE A 194 -9.83 0.25 -11.67
N SER A 195 -10.25 0.63 -10.47
CA SER A 195 -11.12 1.78 -10.22
C SER A 195 -10.34 2.80 -9.39
N ALA A 196 -9.91 3.91 -10.02
CA ALA A 196 -9.16 4.96 -9.35
C ALA A 196 -9.86 6.31 -9.49
N ASN A 197 -10.04 6.98 -8.36
CA ASN A 197 -10.64 8.30 -8.28
C ASN A 197 -9.71 9.25 -7.53
N THR A 198 -9.31 10.37 -8.16
CA THR A 198 -8.44 11.39 -7.57
C THR A 198 -9.08 12.76 -7.73
N VAL A 199 -8.98 13.61 -6.73
CA VAL A 199 -9.40 15.01 -6.88
C VAL A 199 -8.23 15.84 -7.42
N SER A 200 -7.04 15.70 -6.85
CA SER A 200 -5.84 16.40 -7.33
C SER A 200 -4.63 15.48 -7.26
N GLY A 201 -4.00 15.26 -8.38
CA GLY A 201 -2.82 14.41 -8.57
C GLY A 201 -2.94 13.54 -9.82
N ASP A 202 -1.81 13.06 -10.26
CA ASP A 202 -1.69 12.27 -11.48
C ASP A 202 -1.97 10.79 -11.22
N GLN A 203 -2.50 10.11 -12.24
CA GLN A 203 -2.70 8.67 -12.22
C GLN A 203 -1.84 8.04 -13.32
N ARG A 204 -0.91 7.20 -12.94
CA ARG A 204 -0.03 6.50 -13.88
C ARG A 204 -0.08 5.00 -13.70
N ILE A 205 -0.57 4.30 -14.72
CA ILE A 205 -0.60 2.85 -14.80
C ILE A 205 0.43 2.41 -15.84
N GLY A 206 1.52 1.77 -15.41
CA GLY A 206 2.67 1.47 -16.26
C GLY A 206 2.39 0.39 -17.30
N ALA A 207 1.74 -0.72 -16.91
CA ALA A 207 1.41 -1.81 -17.81
C ALA A 207 0.12 -2.53 -17.40
N VAL A 208 -0.80 -2.68 -18.35
CA VAL A 208 -2.04 -3.44 -18.16
C VAL A 208 -2.09 -4.55 -19.20
N VAL A 209 -2.43 -5.76 -18.76
CA VAL A 209 -2.55 -6.94 -19.62
C VAL A 209 -4.00 -7.15 -20.03
N GLU A 210 -4.91 -7.13 -19.07
CA GLU A 210 -6.36 -7.31 -19.25
C GLU A 210 -7.13 -6.60 -18.14
N GLY A 211 -8.41 -6.37 -18.35
CA GLY A 211 -9.30 -5.81 -17.35
C GLY A 211 -9.92 -4.46 -17.76
N ARG A 212 -10.74 -3.94 -16.87
CA ARG A 212 -11.44 -2.68 -17.03
C ARG A 212 -10.85 -1.60 -16.12
N LEU A 213 -10.40 -0.51 -16.73
CA LEU A 213 -9.86 0.65 -16.02
C LEU A 213 -10.89 1.76 -16.00
N GLU A 214 -11.35 2.14 -14.81
CA GLU A 214 -12.18 3.32 -14.57
C GLU A 214 -11.36 4.37 -13.82
N LEU A 215 -10.77 5.31 -14.57
CA LEU A 215 -9.85 6.32 -14.05
C LEU A 215 -10.53 7.69 -14.11
N ARG A 216 -10.68 8.34 -12.95
CA ARG A 216 -11.30 9.65 -12.85
C ARG A 216 -10.42 10.60 -12.06
N ALA A 217 -10.15 11.77 -12.64
CA ALA A 217 -9.47 12.87 -11.96
C ALA A 217 -10.30 14.17 -12.09
N VAL A 218 -10.19 15.06 -11.14
CA VAL A 218 -10.67 16.42 -11.31
C VAL A 218 -9.54 17.31 -11.83
N SER A 219 -8.36 17.19 -11.24
CA SER A 219 -7.16 17.91 -11.70
C SER A 219 -5.97 16.96 -11.63
N GLY A 220 -5.33 16.71 -12.76
CA GLY A 220 -4.19 15.82 -12.91
C GLY A 220 -4.25 15.06 -14.23
N ASP A 221 -3.11 14.54 -14.60
CA ASP A 221 -2.93 13.77 -15.83
C ASP A 221 -3.21 12.30 -15.60
N ILE A 222 -3.73 11.62 -16.62
CA ILE A 222 -3.97 10.18 -16.61
C ILE A 222 -3.10 9.52 -17.67
N GLY A 223 -2.17 8.69 -17.25
CA GLY A 223 -1.29 7.91 -18.12
C GLY A 223 -1.55 6.42 -18.01
N VAL A 224 -1.79 5.73 -19.13
CA VAL A 224 -2.02 4.27 -19.17
C VAL A 224 -1.14 3.62 -20.20
N GLY A 225 -0.30 2.68 -19.76
CA GLY A 225 0.46 1.78 -20.61
C GLY A 225 -0.28 0.47 -20.84
N ILE A 226 -0.41 0.04 -22.09
CA ILE A 226 -1.09 -1.22 -22.45
C ILE A 226 -0.09 -2.18 -23.06
N ARG A 227 -0.06 -3.42 -22.57
CA ARG A 227 0.83 -4.46 -23.09
C ARG A 227 0.50 -4.80 -24.53
N ARG A 228 1.55 -5.15 -25.28
CA ARG A 228 1.40 -5.61 -26.66
C ARG A 228 0.64 -6.92 -26.71
N GLY A 229 -0.25 -7.06 -27.69
CA GLY A 229 -1.05 -8.26 -27.91
C GLY A 229 -2.44 -8.21 -27.28
N SER A 230 -2.77 -7.23 -26.47
CA SER A 230 -4.12 -7.01 -25.94
C SER A 230 -4.99 -6.27 -26.96
N ARG A 231 -6.27 -6.62 -26.99
CA ARG A 231 -7.31 -5.81 -27.66
C ARG A 231 -7.62 -4.62 -26.77
N VAL A 232 -7.91 -3.48 -27.36
CA VAL A 232 -8.10 -2.25 -26.60
C VAL A 232 -9.40 -1.58 -26.99
N PHE A 233 -10.18 -1.20 -25.97
CA PHE A 233 -11.28 -0.25 -26.10
C PHE A 233 -10.95 1.00 -25.27
N ILE A 234 -11.11 2.20 -25.87
CA ILE A 234 -10.75 3.45 -25.23
C ILE A 234 -11.93 4.43 -25.28
N ASP A 235 -12.38 4.88 -24.11
CA ASP A 235 -13.27 6.02 -23.90
C ASP A 235 -12.53 7.02 -22.98
N ALA A 236 -11.83 7.97 -23.59
CA ALA A 236 -11.00 8.94 -22.88
C ALA A 236 -11.49 10.37 -23.16
N ASN A 237 -11.79 11.12 -22.09
CA ASN A 237 -12.33 12.45 -22.18
C ASN A 237 -11.67 13.42 -21.19
N THR A 238 -11.35 14.62 -21.65
CA THR A 238 -10.95 15.76 -20.81
C THR A 238 -11.78 17.00 -21.16
N VAL A 239 -12.02 17.87 -20.19
CA VAL A 239 -12.72 19.14 -20.43
C VAL A 239 -11.68 20.22 -20.79
N SER A 240 -10.55 20.25 -20.11
CA SER A 240 -9.46 21.19 -20.35
C SER A 240 -8.13 20.44 -20.33
N GLY A 241 -7.62 20.19 -21.50
CA GLY A 241 -6.40 19.40 -21.75
C GLY A 241 -6.49 18.68 -23.09
N SER A 242 -5.56 17.79 -23.32
CA SER A 242 -5.47 17.00 -24.55
C SER A 242 -5.67 15.51 -24.28
N THR A 243 -6.20 14.81 -25.26
CA THR A 243 -6.26 13.33 -25.25
C THR A 243 -5.38 12.82 -26.37
N SER A 244 -4.43 11.96 -26.04
CA SER A 244 -3.52 11.33 -27.01
C SER A 244 -3.50 9.81 -26.83
N SER A 245 -3.41 9.09 -27.94
CA SER A 245 -3.30 7.63 -27.96
C SER A 245 -2.31 7.21 -29.04
N GLU A 246 -1.43 6.28 -28.71
CA GLU A 246 -0.55 5.62 -29.69
C GLU A 246 -1.29 4.50 -30.49
N PHE A 247 -2.53 4.23 -30.13
CA PHE A 247 -3.36 3.24 -30.82
C PHE A 247 -4.10 3.93 -31.95
N ASP A 248 -3.89 3.46 -33.19
CA ASP A 248 -4.63 3.95 -34.35
C ASP A 248 -6.13 3.63 -34.16
N LEU A 249 -6.91 4.69 -34.03
CA LEU A 249 -8.38 4.60 -33.96
C LEU A 249 -9.01 4.39 -35.34
N THR A 250 -8.27 3.91 -36.31
CA THR A 250 -8.76 3.65 -37.66
C THR A 250 -9.25 2.21 -37.80
N ASP A 251 -10.43 2.04 -38.40
CA ASP A 251 -11.10 0.78 -38.76
C ASP A 251 -10.29 -0.10 -39.78
N ALA A 252 -9.03 0.15 -39.98
CA ALA A 252 -8.21 -0.63 -40.90
C ALA A 252 -7.55 -1.82 -40.17
N PRO A 253 -7.75 -3.05 -40.64
CA PRO A 253 -7.10 -4.22 -40.06
C PRO A 253 -5.60 -4.11 -40.22
N GLN A 254 -4.88 -3.84 -39.14
CA GLN A 254 -3.43 -3.92 -39.15
C GLN A 254 -2.99 -5.38 -39.25
N SER A 255 -1.85 -5.61 -39.85
CA SER A 255 -1.32 -6.90 -40.30
C SER A 255 -1.05 -7.96 -39.22
N VAL A 256 -1.36 -7.70 -37.98
CA VAL A 256 -1.48 -8.67 -36.88
C VAL A 256 -2.61 -8.16 -35.95
N ALA A 257 -3.86 -8.35 -36.39
CA ALA A 257 -5.00 -8.14 -35.51
C ALA A 257 -4.91 -9.15 -34.35
N PRO A 258 -5.08 -8.69 -33.07
CA PRO A 258 -5.19 -9.60 -31.95
C PRO A 258 -6.33 -10.60 -32.22
N SER A 259 -6.09 -11.88 -31.92
CA SER A 259 -7.11 -12.91 -32.07
C SER A 259 -8.33 -12.62 -31.20
N ALA A 260 -9.49 -13.22 -31.51
CA ALA A 260 -10.69 -13.08 -30.68
C ALA A 260 -10.45 -13.50 -29.21
N ASP A 261 -9.48 -14.37 -29.00
CA ASP A 261 -9.07 -14.89 -27.66
C ASP A 261 -8.00 -14.03 -26.97
N SER A 262 -7.53 -12.92 -27.60
CA SER A 262 -6.57 -12.03 -26.97
C SER A 262 -7.18 -11.29 -25.77
N PRO A 263 -6.39 -11.03 -24.71
CA PRO A 263 -6.85 -10.26 -23.53
C PRO A 263 -7.47 -8.92 -23.95
N LEU A 264 -8.55 -8.52 -23.30
CA LEU A 264 -9.22 -7.24 -23.55
C LEU A 264 -8.92 -6.25 -22.44
N VAL A 265 -8.47 -5.06 -22.84
CA VAL A 265 -8.31 -3.90 -21.94
C VAL A 265 -9.36 -2.85 -22.34
N GLU A 266 -10.23 -2.52 -21.40
CA GLU A 266 -11.22 -1.45 -21.54
C GLU A 266 -10.78 -0.26 -20.69
N VAL A 267 -10.48 0.88 -21.32
CA VAL A 267 -10.03 2.11 -20.64
C VAL A 267 -11.13 3.16 -20.67
N PHE A 268 -11.63 3.54 -19.50
CA PHE A 268 -12.54 4.65 -19.27
C PHE A 268 -11.81 5.71 -18.44
N ALA A 269 -11.23 6.71 -19.11
CA ALA A 269 -10.44 7.74 -18.47
C ALA A 269 -11.12 9.10 -18.58
N LYS A 270 -11.36 9.78 -17.45
CA LYS A 270 -12.04 11.08 -17.42
C LYS A 270 -11.31 12.02 -16.47
N THR A 271 -10.88 13.17 -17.00
CA THR A 271 -10.37 14.29 -16.18
C THR A 271 -11.11 15.58 -16.51
N VAL A 272 -11.14 16.53 -15.59
CA VAL A 272 -11.68 17.86 -15.89
C VAL A 272 -10.56 18.79 -16.36
N SER A 273 -9.40 18.75 -15.69
CA SER A 273 -8.23 19.52 -16.05
C SER A 273 -6.99 18.65 -16.00
N GLY A 274 -6.39 18.40 -17.13
CA GLY A 274 -5.22 17.54 -17.32
C GLY A 274 -5.29 16.78 -18.63
N ASP A 275 -4.20 16.14 -18.98
CA ASP A 275 -4.06 15.35 -20.19
C ASP A 275 -4.37 13.88 -19.96
N VAL A 276 -4.92 13.22 -20.96
CA VAL A 276 -5.08 11.76 -20.97
C VAL A 276 -4.16 11.17 -22.03
N ARG A 277 -3.25 10.29 -21.60
CA ARG A 277 -2.27 9.67 -22.49
C ARG A 277 -2.32 8.16 -22.38
N ILE A 278 -2.54 7.48 -23.52
CA ILE A 278 -2.61 6.02 -23.60
C ILE A 278 -1.53 5.54 -24.55
N GLU A 279 -0.60 4.79 -24.01
CA GLU A 279 0.64 4.41 -24.68
C GLU A 279 0.80 2.87 -24.70
N ARG A 280 1.74 2.40 -25.51
CA ARG A 280 2.16 1.00 -25.39
C ARG A 280 3.13 0.84 -24.23
N ALA A 281 2.80 -0.09 -23.33
CA ALA A 281 3.70 -0.39 -22.23
C ALA A 281 5.09 -0.80 -22.75
N PRO A 282 6.17 -0.35 -22.10
CA PRO A 282 7.51 -0.85 -22.39
C PRO A 282 7.58 -2.37 -22.22
N ALA A 283 8.52 -3.01 -22.92
CA ALA A 283 8.78 -4.42 -22.70
C ALA A 283 9.15 -4.67 -21.24
N PRO A 284 8.72 -5.81 -20.63
CA PRO A 284 9.09 -6.11 -19.26
C PRO A 284 10.60 -6.10 -19.13
N LYS A 285 11.11 -5.49 -18.05
CA LYS A 285 12.53 -5.61 -17.70
C LYS A 285 12.80 -7.11 -17.49
N GLN A 286 13.59 -7.72 -18.37
CA GLN A 286 14.06 -9.08 -18.16
C GLN A 286 14.89 -9.06 -16.86
N THR A 287 14.38 -9.70 -15.82
CA THR A 287 15.24 -10.07 -14.69
C THR A 287 16.32 -10.97 -15.27
N PRO A 288 17.63 -10.65 -15.08
CA PRO A 288 18.68 -11.54 -15.57
C PRO A 288 18.48 -12.89 -14.88
N GLU A 289 18.17 -13.92 -15.67
CA GLU A 289 18.25 -15.30 -15.22
C GLU A 289 19.65 -15.48 -14.63
N LEU A 290 19.71 -15.75 -13.33
CA LEU A 290 20.93 -16.26 -12.71
C LEU A 290 21.24 -17.56 -13.43
N SER A 291 22.15 -17.49 -14.40
CA SER A 291 22.70 -18.66 -15.07
C SER A 291 23.29 -19.56 -13.99
N GLU A 292 22.58 -20.64 -13.74
CA GLU A 292 23.08 -21.82 -13.07
C GLU A 292 24.30 -22.30 -13.85
N GLN A 293 25.46 -21.90 -13.40
CA GLN A 293 26.72 -22.54 -13.85
C GLN A 293 27.02 -23.66 -12.88
N ALA A 294 26.89 -24.86 -13.44
CA ALA A 294 27.30 -26.17 -12.92
C ALA A 294 28.72 -26.18 -12.39
#